data_62d874c36f5eae1cf26d9100871cb198
#
_entry.id   62d874c36f5eae1cf26d9100871cb198
#
_cell.length_a   1.000
_cell.length_b   1.000
_cell.length_c   1.000
_cell.angle_alpha   90.00
_cell.angle_beta   90.00
_cell.angle_gamma   90.00
#
_symmetry.space_group_name_H-M   'P 1'
#
loop_
_entity.id
_entity.type
_entity.pdbx_description
1 polymer ?
#
loop_
_entity_poly.entity_id
_entity_poly.type
_entity_poly.pdbx_seq_one_letter_code
_entity_poly.pdbx_strand_id
1 'polypeptide(L)'
;MEKKAQRNFLWVALLALGTIGILARHNRAVPYQTVSGLIFGTVYNITYQYDSNLKAEIEAELKRFDGSLSPFNDTATITRINRNEEIIPDTFFTNVFRRSMEISRETQGAFDITVAPLANAWGFGFKKGAFPDSAMIDSLLDITGYPKVSLSADGKVIKQDSRIMLSCSAVAKGYAVD
;
A
#
# COMPACT_ATOMS: atom_id res chain seq x y z
N MET A 1 -38.66 -55.61 24.99
CA MET A 1 -37.83 -55.31 23.77
C MET A 1 -38.05 -53.92 23.23
N GLU A 2 -39.25 -53.37 23.27
CA GLU A 2 -39.60 -52.03 22.71
C GLU A 2 -38.84 -50.84 23.32
N LYS A 3 -38.70 -50.77 24.65
CA LYS A 3 -37.99 -49.63 25.31
C LYS A 3 -36.50 -49.53 24.90
N LYS A 4 -35.83 -50.62 24.56
CA LYS A 4 -34.46 -50.63 24.10
C LYS A 4 -34.33 -50.18 22.66
N ALA A 5 -35.29 -50.55 21.83
CA ALA A 5 -35.37 -50.09 20.43
C ALA A 5 -35.66 -48.59 20.33
N GLN A 6 -36.58 -48.05 21.13
CA GLN A 6 -36.89 -46.63 21.19
C GLN A 6 -35.68 -45.81 21.67
N ARG A 7 -34.95 -46.28 22.65
CA ARG A 7 -33.72 -45.61 23.14
C ARG A 7 -32.63 -45.58 22.08
N ASN A 8 -32.43 -46.66 21.35
CA ASN A 8 -31.44 -46.72 20.27
C ASN A 8 -31.84 -45.80 19.10
N PHE A 9 -33.12 -45.73 18.77
CA PHE A 9 -33.63 -44.81 17.76
C PHE A 9 -33.39 -43.36 18.14
N LEU A 10 -33.59 -43.00 19.41
CA LEU A 10 -33.35 -41.62 19.90
C LEU A 10 -31.85 -41.21 19.75
N TRP A 11 -30.92 -42.11 20.07
CA TRP A 11 -29.51 -41.85 19.91
C TRP A 11 -29.08 -41.73 18.45
N VAL A 12 -29.62 -42.50 17.55
CA VAL A 12 -29.37 -42.42 16.10
C VAL A 12 -29.91 -41.08 15.55
N ALA A 13 -31.09 -40.69 15.98
CA ALA A 13 -31.69 -39.42 15.59
C ALA A 13 -30.87 -38.20 16.07
N LEU A 14 -30.37 -38.25 17.32
CA LEU A 14 -29.49 -37.19 17.85
C LEU A 14 -28.15 -37.11 17.11
N LEU A 15 -27.57 -38.26 16.77
CA LEU A 15 -26.33 -38.32 15.97
C LEU A 15 -26.58 -37.76 14.55
N ALA A 16 -27.68 -38.12 13.92
CA ALA A 16 -28.04 -37.62 12.60
C ALA A 16 -28.25 -36.09 12.61
N LEU A 17 -28.96 -35.57 13.61
CA LEU A 17 -29.14 -34.11 13.79
C LEU A 17 -27.82 -33.40 14.05
N GLY A 18 -26.95 -33.99 14.85
CA GLY A 18 -25.60 -33.45 15.12
C GLY A 18 -24.74 -33.40 13.85
N THR A 19 -24.73 -34.48 13.06
CA THR A 19 -24.00 -34.53 11.79
C THR A 19 -24.55 -33.55 10.75
N ILE A 20 -25.86 -33.43 10.64
CA ILE A 20 -26.50 -32.44 9.75
C ILE A 20 -26.13 -31.02 10.19
N GLY A 21 -26.13 -30.71 11.48
CA GLY A 21 -25.72 -29.41 12.02
C GLY A 21 -24.25 -29.08 11.72
N ILE A 22 -23.37 -30.05 11.86
CA ILE A 22 -21.94 -29.88 11.54
C ILE A 22 -21.73 -29.67 10.03
N LEU A 23 -22.39 -30.49 9.19
CA LEU A 23 -22.33 -30.35 7.73
C LEU A 23 -22.90 -29.01 7.23
N ALA A 24 -24.03 -28.59 7.81
CA ALA A 24 -24.63 -27.28 7.48
C ALA A 24 -23.74 -26.10 7.87
N ARG A 25 -23.00 -26.23 8.97
CA ARG A 25 -22.04 -25.22 9.40
C ARG A 25 -20.77 -25.22 8.53
N HIS A 26 -20.30 -26.40 8.10
CA HIS A 26 -19.12 -26.55 7.25
C HIS A 26 -19.37 -26.07 5.81
N ASN A 27 -20.59 -26.21 5.30
CA ASN A 27 -20.97 -25.77 3.95
C ASN A 27 -21.49 -24.33 3.88
N ARG A 28 -21.36 -23.53 4.94
CA ARG A 28 -21.76 -22.13 4.90
C ARG A 28 -20.76 -21.37 4.03
N ALA A 29 -21.17 -20.99 2.84
CA ALA A 29 -20.37 -20.14 1.97
C ALA A 29 -20.10 -18.82 2.67
N VAL A 30 -18.82 -18.46 2.82
CA VAL A 30 -18.40 -17.17 3.37
C VAL A 30 -18.86 -16.09 2.39
N PRO A 31 -19.60 -15.05 2.82
CA PRO A 31 -20.14 -14.05 1.92
C PRO A 31 -19.04 -13.14 1.38
N TYR A 32 -19.21 -12.67 0.16
CA TYR A 32 -18.45 -11.55 -0.36
C TYR A 32 -18.95 -10.24 0.24
N GLN A 33 -18.03 -9.39 0.64
CA GLN A 33 -18.28 -8.05 1.14
C GLN A 33 -17.52 -7.04 0.28
N THR A 34 -18.10 -5.85 0.12
CA THR A 34 -17.43 -4.75 -0.61
C THR A 34 -17.42 -3.52 0.29
N VAL A 35 -16.26 -2.91 0.40
CA VAL A 35 -16.07 -1.64 1.11
C VAL A 35 -15.47 -0.63 0.15
N SER A 36 -15.85 0.63 0.30
CA SER A 36 -15.37 1.73 -0.52
C SER A 36 -15.16 2.99 0.32
N GLY A 37 -14.30 3.88 -0.17
CA GLY A 37 -13.99 5.15 0.49
C GLY A 37 -13.04 6.00 -0.34
N LEU A 38 -12.47 7.03 0.30
CA LEU A 38 -11.49 7.95 -0.27
C LEU A 38 -10.16 7.80 0.45
N ILE A 39 -9.08 7.63 -0.31
CA ILE A 39 -7.70 7.60 0.21
C ILE A 39 -6.72 8.01 -0.90
N PHE A 40 -5.56 8.54 -0.59
CA PHE A 40 -4.53 8.96 -1.58
C PHE A 40 -5.06 9.92 -2.67
N GLY A 41 -6.07 10.75 -2.34
CA GLY A 41 -6.71 11.66 -3.29
C GLY A 41 -7.60 10.97 -4.33
N THR A 42 -7.97 9.71 -4.13
CA THR A 42 -8.81 8.92 -5.06
C THR A 42 -9.80 8.01 -4.32
N VAL A 43 -10.70 7.36 -5.08
CA VAL A 43 -11.65 6.36 -4.57
C VAL A 43 -10.98 5.00 -4.52
N TYR A 44 -11.25 4.23 -3.48
CA TYR A 44 -10.95 2.81 -3.43
C TYR A 44 -12.24 1.97 -3.38
N ASN A 45 -12.19 0.76 -3.95
CA ASN A 45 -13.20 -0.28 -3.84
C ASN A 45 -12.48 -1.61 -3.59
N ILE A 46 -12.77 -2.24 -2.45
CA ILE A 46 -12.16 -3.52 -2.05
C ILE A 46 -13.28 -4.52 -1.85
N THR A 47 -13.19 -5.64 -2.58
CA THR A 47 -14.08 -6.79 -2.41
C THR A 47 -13.28 -7.94 -1.82
N TYR A 48 -13.78 -8.52 -0.74
CA TYR A 48 -13.14 -9.61 -0.02
C TYR A 48 -14.18 -10.64 0.43
N GLN A 49 -13.72 -11.85 0.73
CA GLN A 49 -14.56 -12.94 1.22
C GLN A 49 -14.23 -13.22 2.68
N TYR A 50 -15.08 -12.75 3.59
CA TYR A 50 -14.90 -12.92 5.02
C TYR A 50 -16.24 -12.83 5.76
N ASP A 51 -16.33 -13.46 6.94
CA ASP A 51 -17.56 -13.55 7.74
C ASP A 51 -17.96 -12.21 8.37
N SER A 52 -16.98 -11.35 8.68
CA SER A 52 -17.22 -10.06 9.32
C SER A 52 -16.83 -8.90 8.42
N ASN A 53 -17.37 -7.71 8.73
CA ASN A 53 -17.02 -6.49 8.02
C ASN A 53 -15.67 -5.97 8.52
N LEU A 54 -14.68 -5.90 7.62
CA LEU A 54 -13.32 -5.45 7.88
C LEU A 54 -13.08 -3.99 7.49
N LYS A 55 -14.15 -3.19 7.29
CA LYS A 55 -14.01 -1.81 6.81
C LYS A 55 -13.10 -0.98 7.71
N ALA A 56 -13.26 -1.07 9.03
CA ALA A 56 -12.51 -0.28 9.97
C ALA A 56 -11.01 -0.64 9.96
N GLU A 57 -10.69 -1.92 9.88
CA GLU A 57 -9.33 -2.44 9.81
C GLU A 57 -8.65 -2.04 8.50
N ILE A 58 -9.37 -2.18 7.38
CA ILE A 58 -8.88 -1.76 6.05
C ILE A 58 -8.61 -0.25 6.05
N GLU A 59 -9.55 0.57 6.53
CA GLU A 59 -9.36 2.03 6.58
C GLU A 59 -8.22 2.44 7.52
N ALA A 60 -8.03 1.74 8.63
CA ALA A 60 -6.92 2.00 9.54
C ALA A 60 -5.58 1.73 8.86
N GLU A 61 -5.45 0.62 8.15
CA GLU A 61 -4.22 0.27 7.43
C GLU A 61 -3.95 1.24 6.28
N LEU A 62 -4.96 1.57 5.46
CA LEU A 62 -4.84 2.56 4.40
C LEU A 62 -4.39 3.93 4.92
N LYS A 63 -4.87 4.37 6.10
CA LYS A 63 -4.42 5.61 6.73
C LYS A 63 -2.95 5.55 7.17
N ARG A 64 -2.46 4.41 7.63
CA ARG A 64 -1.04 4.22 7.96
C ARG A 64 -0.18 4.39 6.71
N PHE A 65 -0.58 3.78 5.60
CA PHE A 65 0.08 3.96 4.30
C PHE A 65 0.04 5.41 3.83
N ASP A 66 -1.12 6.09 3.95
CA ASP A 66 -1.27 7.50 3.59
C ASP A 66 -0.30 8.38 4.39
N GLY A 67 -0.20 8.15 5.70
CA GLY A 67 0.74 8.86 6.58
C GLY A 67 2.21 8.62 6.28
N SER A 68 2.56 7.58 5.53
CA SER A 68 3.94 7.28 5.14
C SER A 68 4.25 7.68 3.69
N LEU A 69 3.44 7.25 2.73
CA LEU A 69 3.82 7.18 1.32
C LEU A 69 3.04 8.14 0.40
N SER A 70 2.00 8.80 0.91
CA SER A 70 1.16 9.67 0.11
C SER A 70 1.79 11.05 -0.08
N PRO A 71 2.05 11.46 -1.33
CA PRO A 71 2.50 12.83 -1.60
C PRO A 71 1.39 13.87 -1.41
N PHE A 72 0.12 13.43 -1.24
CA PHE A 72 -1.04 14.29 -1.02
C PHE A 72 -1.27 14.60 0.46
N ASN A 73 -0.56 13.93 1.36
CA ASN A 73 -0.61 14.15 2.80
C ASN A 73 0.61 14.98 3.22
N ASP A 74 0.37 16.20 3.66
CA ASP A 74 1.42 17.16 4.05
C ASP A 74 2.28 16.69 5.22
N THR A 75 1.77 15.78 6.05
CA THR A 75 2.46 15.20 7.21
C THR A 75 3.10 13.84 6.92
N ALA A 76 2.90 13.29 5.72
CA ALA A 76 3.44 12.00 5.35
C ALA A 76 4.98 11.98 5.37
N THR A 77 5.56 10.82 5.71
CA THR A 77 7.01 10.62 5.74
C THR A 77 7.67 11.04 4.43
N ILE A 78 7.13 10.64 3.26
CA ILE A 78 7.65 11.05 1.94
C ILE A 78 7.65 12.56 1.75
N THR A 79 6.60 13.25 2.19
CA THR A 79 6.46 14.70 2.04
C THR A 79 7.48 15.44 2.90
N ARG A 80 7.68 15.00 4.13
CA ARG A 80 8.68 15.54 5.04
C ARG A 80 10.11 15.35 4.52
N ILE A 81 10.43 14.15 4.00
CA ILE A 81 11.73 13.88 3.34
C ILE A 81 11.94 14.81 2.14
N ASN A 82 10.90 15.00 1.32
CA ASN A 82 10.98 15.90 0.15
C ASN A 82 11.16 17.38 0.54
N ARG A 83 10.71 17.76 1.73
CA ARG A 83 10.95 19.09 2.34
C ARG A 83 12.31 19.20 3.04
N ASN A 84 13.13 18.16 2.99
CA ASN A 84 14.44 18.07 3.68
C ASN A 84 14.34 18.16 5.20
N GLU A 85 13.24 17.71 5.79
CA GLU A 85 13.13 17.60 7.23
C GLU A 85 14.02 16.44 7.74
N GLU A 86 14.73 16.68 8.84
CA GLU A 86 15.53 15.65 9.48
C GLU A 86 14.64 14.68 10.25
N ILE A 87 14.27 13.59 9.60
CA ILE A 87 13.46 12.52 10.21
C ILE A 87 14.09 11.15 9.97
N ILE A 88 13.79 10.21 10.85
CA ILE A 88 14.01 8.79 10.60
C ILE A 88 12.72 8.27 9.93
N PRO A 89 12.81 7.76 8.70
CA PRO A 89 11.65 7.20 8.00
C PRO A 89 11.05 6.01 8.74
N ASP A 90 9.73 5.86 8.62
CA ASP A 90 9.04 4.67 9.10
C ASP A 90 9.34 3.42 8.25
N THR A 91 8.84 2.27 8.71
CA THR A 91 9.07 0.98 8.07
C THR A 91 8.45 0.90 6.66
N PHE A 92 7.26 1.49 6.44
CA PHE A 92 6.63 1.48 5.12
C PHE A 92 7.49 2.21 4.10
N PHE A 93 7.92 3.43 4.42
CA PHE A 93 8.81 4.18 3.55
C PHE A 93 10.13 3.45 3.30
N THR A 94 10.76 2.92 4.35
CA THR A 94 12.05 2.23 4.25
C THR A 94 11.96 1.00 3.34
N ASN A 95 10.89 0.21 3.44
CA ASN A 95 10.68 -0.97 2.59
C ASN A 95 10.48 -0.57 1.12
N VAL A 96 9.60 0.42 0.87
CA VAL A 96 9.36 0.94 -0.48
C VAL A 96 10.63 1.56 -1.07
N PHE A 97 11.39 2.32 -0.30
CA PHE A 97 12.66 2.90 -0.73
C PHE A 97 13.66 1.82 -1.15
N ARG A 98 13.90 0.81 -0.29
CA ARG A 98 14.83 -0.29 -0.60
C ARG A 98 14.42 -1.03 -1.86
N ARG A 99 13.12 -1.39 -1.98
CA ARG A 99 12.61 -2.07 -3.17
C ARG A 99 12.75 -1.21 -4.42
N SER A 100 12.49 0.09 -4.32
CA SER A 100 12.69 1.04 -5.42
C SER A 100 14.14 1.09 -5.87
N MET A 101 15.09 1.12 -4.94
CA MET A 101 16.52 1.12 -5.24
C MET A 101 16.99 -0.19 -5.90
N GLU A 102 16.41 -1.33 -5.52
CA GLU A 102 16.65 -2.62 -6.18
C GLU A 102 16.18 -2.58 -7.62
N ILE A 103 14.92 -2.19 -7.85
CA ILE A 103 14.33 -2.09 -9.19
C ILE A 103 15.11 -1.10 -10.06
N SER A 104 15.52 0.05 -9.49
CA SER A 104 16.32 1.04 -10.22
C SER A 104 17.65 0.44 -10.71
N ARG A 105 18.33 -0.36 -9.86
CA ARG A 105 19.55 -1.05 -10.25
C ARG A 105 19.31 -2.12 -11.32
N GLU A 106 18.30 -2.98 -11.13
CA GLU A 106 17.96 -4.05 -12.06
C GLU A 106 17.58 -3.51 -13.45
N THR A 107 16.90 -2.38 -13.49
CA THR A 107 16.45 -1.71 -14.72
C THR A 107 17.46 -0.71 -15.27
N GLN A 108 18.66 -0.59 -14.65
CA GLN A 108 19.69 0.38 -15.03
C GLN A 108 19.16 1.83 -15.11
N GLY A 109 18.24 2.18 -14.22
CA GLY A 109 17.64 3.51 -14.12
C GLY A 109 16.43 3.75 -15.03
N ALA A 110 15.93 2.74 -15.75
CA ALA A 110 14.67 2.88 -16.49
C ALA A 110 13.47 3.11 -15.54
N PHE A 111 13.54 2.57 -14.32
CA PHE A 111 12.76 3.02 -13.19
C PHE A 111 13.63 3.83 -12.25
N ASP A 112 13.14 5.01 -11.82
CA ASP A 112 13.88 5.88 -10.89
C ASP A 112 12.93 6.54 -9.89
N ILE A 113 13.19 6.32 -8.59
CA ILE A 113 12.40 6.89 -7.49
C ILE A 113 12.53 8.42 -7.41
N THR A 114 13.58 9.00 -8.00
CA THR A 114 13.85 10.45 -7.98
C THR A 114 13.21 11.23 -9.13
N VAL A 115 12.34 10.58 -9.93
CA VAL A 115 11.69 11.16 -11.12
C VAL A 115 10.66 12.26 -10.80
N ALA A 116 10.31 12.47 -9.52
CA ALA A 116 9.24 13.39 -9.14
C ALA A 116 9.36 14.82 -9.69
N PRO A 117 10.55 15.45 -9.73
CA PRO A 117 10.69 16.80 -10.33
C PRO A 117 10.30 16.84 -11.81
N LEU A 118 10.72 15.83 -12.59
CA LEU A 118 10.36 15.70 -14.00
C LEU A 118 8.87 15.45 -14.18
N ALA A 119 8.30 14.50 -13.42
CA ALA A 119 6.86 14.22 -13.46
C ALA A 119 6.02 15.46 -13.14
N ASN A 120 6.43 16.25 -12.15
CA ASN A 120 5.76 17.50 -11.78
C ASN A 120 5.85 18.55 -12.90
N ALA A 121 7.00 18.70 -13.56
CA ALA A 121 7.19 19.64 -14.66
C ALA A 121 6.31 19.30 -15.87
N TRP A 122 6.10 18.02 -16.17
CA TRP A 122 5.21 17.55 -17.23
C TRP A 122 3.72 17.56 -16.85
N GLY A 123 3.37 18.03 -15.64
CA GLY A 123 1.98 18.15 -15.20
C GLY A 123 1.35 16.87 -14.65
N PHE A 124 2.13 15.80 -14.46
CA PHE A 124 1.68 14.57 -13.78
C PHE A 124 1.70 14.67 -12.25
N GLY A 125 2.11 15.83 -11.70
CA GLY A 125 2.13 16.12 -10.29
C GLY A 125 1.13 17.22 -9.90
N PHE A 126 1.49 18.01 -8.87
CA PHE A 126 0.61 19.02 -8.26
C PHE A 126 0.52 20.34 -9.02
N LYS A 127 1.42 20.60 -9.97
CA LYS A 127 1.49 21.88 -10.69
C LYS A 127 0.92 21.74 -12.09
N LYS A 128 -0.11 22.53 -12.39
CA LYS A 128 -0.54 22.81 -13.76
C LYS A 128 0.26 24.02 -14.24
N GLY A 129 1.08 23.85 -15.26
CA GLY A 129 1.90 24.91 -15.83
C GLY A 129 2.11 24.72 -17.34
N ALA A 130 2.86 25.61 -17.95
CA ALA A 130 3.35 25.42 -19.32
C ALA A 130 4.29 24.20 -19.37
N PHE A 131 4.34 23.51 -20.50
CA PHE A 131 5.29 22.42 -20.71
C PHE A 131 6.72 22.90 -20.49
N PRO A 132 7.59 22.07 -19.89
CA PRO A 132 8.98 22.44 -19.64
C PRO A 132 9.71 22.62 -20.98
N ASP A 133 10.55 23.64 -21.05
CA ASP A 133 11.51 23.81 -22.15
C ASP A 133 12.75 22.91 -21.93
N SER A 134 13.64 22.88 -22.94
CA SER A 134 14.84 22.04 -22.90
C SER A 134 15.76 22.42 -21.73
N ALA A 135 15.93 23.71 -21.42
CA ALA A 135 16.81 24.16 -20.35
C ALA A 135 16.28 23.74 -18.97
N MET A 136 14.95 23.79 -18.79
CA MET A 136 14.31 23.27 -17.58
C MET A 136 14.48 21.76 -17.47
N ILE A 137 14.29 21.00 -18.56
CA ILE A 137 14.48 19.56 -18.57
C ILE A 137 15.91 19.20 -18.17
N ASP A 138 16.92 19.84 -18.77
CA ASP A 138 18.33 19.62 -18.46
C ASP A 138 18.62 19.87 -16.98
N SER A 139 18.12 20.98 -16.44
CA SER A 139 18.26 21.33 -15.00
C SER A 139 17.58 20.29 -14.09
N LEU A 140 16.45 19.69 -14.50
CA LEU A 140 15.76 18.68 -13.71
C LEU A 140 16.45 17.30 -13.82
N LEU A 141 17.07 16.98 -14.95
CA LEU A 141 17.92 15.80 -15.11
C LEU A 141 19.14 15.83 -14.20
N ASP A 142 19.73 17.01 -13.96
CA ASP A 142 20.84 17.19 -13.02
C ASP A 142 20.49 16.77 -11.58
N ILE A 143 19.23 16.84 -11.18
CA ILE A 143 18.77 16.43 -9.85
C ILE A 143 17.96 15.13 -9.86
N THR A 144 17.91 14.42 -10.98
CA THR A 144 17.29 13.11 -11.14
C THR A 144 18.37 12.03 -11.24
N GLY A 145 18.15 10.88 -10.65
CA GLY A 145 19.06 9.74 -10.70
C GLY A 145 19.13 9.00 -9.36
N TYR A 146 18.71 7.75 -9.32
CA TYR A 146 18.68 6.94 -8.09
C TYR A 146 20.05 6.81 -7.38
N PRO A 147 21.24 6.89 -8.04
CA PRO A 147 22.52 6.87 -7.33
C PRO A 147 22.76 8.12 -6.45
N LYS A 148 21.97 9.17 -6.64
CA LYS A 148 22.09 10.44 -5.89
C LYS A 148 21.37 10.41 -4.54
N VAL A 149 20.74 9.28 -4.19
CA VAL A 149 20.04 9.09 -2.91
C VAL A 149 20.44 7.76 -2.26
N SER A 150 20.46 7.74 -0.94
CA SER A 150 20.80 6.55 -0.17
C SER A 150 20.17 6.59 1.22
N LEU A 151 20.21 5.46 1.94
CA LEU A 151 19.96 5.42 3.38
C LEU A 151 21.29 5.42 4.12
N SER A 152 21.42 6.29 5.11
CA SER A 152 22.55 6.30 6.04
C SER A 152 22.48 5.10 7.00
N ALA A 153 23.56 4.89 7.77
CA ALA A 153 23.64 3.80 8.76
C ALA A 153 22.58 3.92 9.87
N ASP A 154 22.18 5.16 10.21
CA ASP A 154 21.10 5.46 11.17
C ASP A 154 19.69 5.50 10.53
N GLY A 155 19.59 5.11 9.24
CA GLY A 155 18.33 4.95 8.52
C GLY A 155 17.76 6.23 7.91
N LYS A 156 18.43 7.37 7.98
CA LYS A 156 17.99 8.63 7.35
C LYS A 156 18.22 8.59 5.84
N VAL A 157 17.36 9.29 5.10
CA VAL A 157 17.54 9.50 3.66
C VAL A 157 18.61 10.57 3.44
N ILE A 158 19.65 10.22 2.70
CA ILE A 158 20.68 11.15 2.24
C ILE A 158 20.41 11.49 0.79
N LYS A 159 20.36 12.78 0.47
CA LYS A 159 20.24 13.32 -0.89
C LYS A 159 21.49 14.12 -1.22
N GLN A 160 22.08 13.91 -2.41
CA GLN A 160 23.24 14.67 -2.87
C GLN A 160 22.90 16.13 -3.18
N ASP A 161 21.64 16.43 -3.49
CA ASP A 161 21.11 17.76 -3.71
C ASP A 161 19.76 17.90 -3.00
N SER A 162 19.56 19.00 -2.29
CA SER A 162 18.33 19.25 -1.54
C SER A 162 17.07 19.39 -2.44
N ARG A 163 17.24 19.68 -3.72
CA ARG A 163 16.16 19.76 -4.71
C ARG A 163 15.64 18.41 -5.18
N ILE A 164 16.38 17.31 -4.91
CA ILE A 164 15.92 15.96 -5.25
C ILE A 164 14.62 15.67 -4.53
N MET A 165 13.62 15.21 -5.27
CA MET A 165 12.34 14.76 -4.72
C MET A 165 12.08 13.30 -5.08
N LEU A 166 11.60 12.55 -4.12
CA LEU A 166 11.27 11.13 -4.25
C LEU A 166 9.78 10.95 -4.58
N SER A 167 9.47 9.90 -5.34
CA SER A 167 8.11 9.45 -5.59
C SER A 167 7.99 7.94 -5.31
N CYS A 168 7.12 7.59 -4.38
CA CYS A 168 6.80 6.20 -4.06
C CYS A 168 5.63 5.65 -4.91
N SER A 169 4.99 6.46 -5.75
CA SER A 169 3.70 6.15 -6.39
C SER A 169 3.69 4.89 -7.25
N ALA A 170 4.82 4.53 -7.86
CA ALA A 170 4.92 3.34 -8.71
C ALA A 170 4.98 2.02 -7.91
N VAL A 171 5.51 2.04 -6.69
CA VAL A 171 5.72 0.85 -5.84
C VAL A 171 4.69 0.75 -4.71
N ALA A 172 4.28 1.90 -4.16
CA ALA A 172 3.44 1.96 -2.96
C ALA A 172 2.09 1.24 -3.09
N LYS A 173 1.46 1.27 -4.28
CA LYS A 173 0.16 0.60 -4.48
C LYS A 173 0.26 -0.92 -4.40
N GLY A 174 1.27 -1.52 -5.05
CA GLY A 174 1.54 -2.95 -4.93
C GLY A 174 1.80 -3.34 -3.49
N TYR A 175 2.70 -2.62 -2.82
CA TYR A 175 3.03 -2.87 -1.42
C TYR A 175 1.83 -2.73 -0.46
N ALA A 176 0.85 -1.86 -0.78
CA ALA A 176 -0.36 -1.70 0.03
C ALA A 176 -1.36 -2.85 -0.13
N VAL A 177 -1.24 -3.67 -1.17
CA VAL A 177 -2.10 -4.83 -1.43
C VAL A 177 -1.52 -6.10 -0.84
N ASP A 178 -0.20 -6.20 -0.70
CA ASP A 178 0.53 -7.33 -0.12
C ASP A 178 0.43 -7.34 1.42
#